data_ddca164c911518da0beba829696a98db
#
_entry.id   ddca164c911518da0beba829696a98db
#
_cell.length_a   1.000
_cell.length_b   1.000
_cell.length_c   1.000
_cell.angle_alpha   90.00
_cell.angle_beta   90.00
_cell.angle_gamma   90.00
#
_symmetry.space_group_name_H-M   'P 1'
#
loop_
_entity.id
_entity.type
_entity.pdbx_description
1 polymer ?
#
loop_
_entity_poly.entity_id
_entity_poly.type
_entity_poly.pdbx_seq_one_letter_code
_entity_poly.pdbx_strand_id
1 'polypeptide(L)'
;MQSDNGNAIGPYQIWEIYWKDAVEFNPSLRKNHTYEDCTNKEYAEQIVLAYWQRYATEKRIGRPVTKEDRARIHNGGPNGYKKKATLKYWKKVQKEL
;
A
#
# COMPACT_ATOMS: atom_id res chain seq x y z
N MET A 1 -15.31 3.53 9.51
CA MET A 1 -14.90 4.02 9.04
C MET A 1 -14.81 4.09 8.53
N GLN A 2 -15.05 3.88 8.27
CA GLN A 2 -14.67 4.11 7.70
C GLN A 2 -14.41 4.65 7.48
N SER A 3 -14.26 4.54 7.35
CA SER A 3 -13.92 5.22 7.00
C SER A 3 -14.08 5.84 6.61
N ASP A 4 -13.96 5.44 6.39
CA ASP A 4 -14.07 6.38 5.99
C ASP A 4 -14.60 7.08 5.17
N ASN A 5 -15.11 6.59 5.30
CA ASN A 5 -15.56 7.71 4.46
C ASN A 5 -15.57 7.45 2.96
N GLY A 6 -15.43 6.18 2.54
CA GLY A 6 -15.40 5.84 1.14
C GLY A 6 -14.21 6.41 0.37
N ASN A 7 -13.15 6.80 1.08
CA ASN A 7 -11.96 7.34 0.43
C ASN A 7 -10.97 6.27 0.02
N ALA A 8 -11.11 5.06 0.54
CA ALA A 8 -10.29 3.92 0.13
C ALA A 8 -11.17 2.99 -0.70
N ILE A 9 -10.64 2.45 -1.78
CA ILE A 9 -11.43 1.63 -2.70
C ILE A 9 -10.78 0.28 -2.98
N GLY A 10 -11.62 -0.68 -3.35
CA GLY A 10 -11.22 -1.99 -3.81
C GLY A 10 -10.79 -2.94 -2.71
N PRO A 11 -10.38 -4.16 -3.10
CA PRO A 11 -10.03 -5.21 -2.14
C PRO A 11 -8.82 -4.89 -1.27
N TYR A 12 -7.95 -3.99 -1.72
CA TYR A 12 -6.76 -3.58 -0.97
C TYR A 12 -6.92 -2.25 -0.27
N GLN A 13 -8.10 -1.65 -0.32
CA GLN A 13 -8.42 -0.37 0.31
C GLN A 13 -7.36 0.69 -0.03
N ILE A 14 -7.27 1.00 -1.32
CA ILE A 14 -6.28 1.94 -1.83
C ILE A 14 -6.84 3.36 -1.82
N TRP A 15 -6.10 4.28 -1.18
CA TRP A 15 -6.43 5.70 -1.18
C TRP A 15 -5.92 6.35 -2.46
N GLU A 16 -6.56 7.43 -2.87
CA GLU A 16 -6.14 8.12 -4.09
C GLU A 16 -4.69 8.59 -4.01
N ILE A 17 -4.27 9.12 -2.86
CA ILE A 17 -2.90 9.56 -2.69
C ILE A 17 -1.90 8.40 -2.80
N TYR A 18 -2.30 7.22 -2.31
CA TYR A 18 -1.51 6.00 -2.44
C TYR A 18 -1.32 5.65 -3.93
N TRP A 19 -2.42 5.67 -4.67
CA TRP A 19 -2.39 5.41 -6.12
C TRP A 19 -1.50 6.41 -6.84
N LYS A 20 -1.62 7.70 -6.51
CA LYS A 20 -0.80 8.74 -7.13
C LYS A 20 0.69 8.51 -6.90
N ASP A 21 1.06 8.12 -5.69
CA ASP A 21 2.46 7.81 -5.37
C ASP A 21 2.98 6.63 -6.18
N ALA A 22 2.16 5.58 -6.31
CA ALA A 22 2.55 4.39 -7.04
C ALA A 22 2.74 4.68 -8.53
N VAL A 23 1.81 5.42 -9.14
CA VAL A 23 1.89 5.73 -10.58
C VAL A 23 2.92 6.80 -10.87
N GLU A 24 3.28 7.64 -9.91
CA GLU A 24 4.39 8.56 -10.06
C GLU A 24 5.70 7.79 -10.16
N PHE A 25 5.84 6.74 -9.35
CA PHE A 25 7.01 5.87 -9.39
C PHE A 25 7.05 5.04 -10.67
N ASN A 26 5.89 4.53 -11.11
CA ASN A 26 5.79 3.71 -12.31
C ASN A 26 4.68 4.25 -13.23
N PRO A 27 4.99 5.24 -14.06
CA PRO A 27 3.97 5.89 -14.90
C PRO A 27 3.25 4.97 -15.87
N SER A 28 3.83 3.81 -16.20
CA SER A 28 3.16 2.86 -17.10
C SER A 28 1.84 2.35 -16.52
N LEU A 29 1.71 2.36 -15.19
CA LEU A 29 0.49 1.92 -14.53
C LEU A 29 -0.65 2.93 -14.66
N ARG A 30 -0.34 4.16 -15.03
CA ARG A 30 -1.35 5.19 -15.23
C ARG A 30 -1.91 5.19 -16.66
N LYS A 31 -1.19 4.62 -17.59
CA LYS A 31 -1.60 4.60 -18.99
C LYS A 31 -2.90 3.82 -19.17
N ASN A 32 -3.95 4.50 -19.65
CA ASN A 32 -5.28 3.92 -19.85
C ASN A 32 -5.95 3.45 -18.56
N HIS A 33 -5.50 3.98 -17.40
CA HIS A 33 -6.08 3.63 -16.10
C HIS A 33 -6.32 4.87 -15.27
N THR A 34 -7.27 4.76 -14.34
CA THR A 34 -7.57 5.80 -13.36
C THR A 34 -7.55 5.18 -11.98
N TYR A 35 -7.66 6.04 -10.96
CA TYR A 35 -7.73 5.58 -9.58
C TYR A 35 -8.86 4.55 -9.39
N GLU A 36 -10.01 4.76 -10.03
CA GLU A 36 -11.17 3.86 -9.91
C GLU A 36 -10.86 2.42 -10.31
N ASP A 37 -9.86 2.21 -11.16
CA ASP A 37 -9.45 0.87 -11.56
C ASP A 37 -8.89 0.05 -10.40
N CYS A 38 -8.58 0.69 -9.26
CA CYS A 38 -8.16 -0.02 -8.06
C CYS A 38 -9.24 -0.88 -7.44
N THR A 39 -10.48 -0.81 -7.95
CA THR A 39 -11.53 -1.76 -7.58
C THR A 39 -11.29 -3.12 -8.21
N ASN A 40 -10.48 -3.19 -9.28
CA ASN A 40 -10.07 -4.44 -9.90
C ASN A 40 -8.88 -5.00 -9.13
N LYS A 41 -9.01 -6.24 -8.68
CA LYS A 41 -8.00 -6.88 -7.82
C LYS A 41 -6.62 -6.92 -8.49
N GLU A 42 -6.58 -7.32 -9.76
CA GLU A 42 -5.31 -7.50 -10.47
C GLU A 42 -4.58 -6.17 -10.66
N TYR A 43 -5.32 -5.13 -11.03
CA TYR A 43 -4.73 -3.81 -11.16
C TYR A 43 -4.27 -3.27 -9.81
N ALA A 44 -5.09 -3.45 -8.77
CA ALA A 44 -4.76 -3.00 -7.42
C ALA A 44 -3.49 -3.68 -6.90
N GLU A 45 -3.28 -4.97 -7.22
CA GLU A 45 -2.06 -5.67 -6.84
C GLU A 45 -0.82 -5.02 -7.45
N GLN A 46 -0.92 -4.59 -8.71
CA GLN A 46 0.19 -3.90 -9.38
C GLN A 46 0.49 -2.56 -8.70
N ILE A 47 -0.55 -1.86 -8.27
CA ILE A 47 -0.38 -0.59 -7.55
C ILE A 47 0.32 -0.83 -6.21
N VAL A 48 -0.09 -1.85 -5.47
CA VAL A 48 0.56 -2.19 -4.19
C VAL A 48 2.03 -2.55 -4.41
N LEU A 49 2.33 -3.35 -5.44
CA LEU A 49 3.71 -3.72 -5.74
C LEU A 49 4.56 -2.50 -6.08
N ALA A 50 4.03 -1.57 -6.89
CA ALA A 50 4.77 -0.35 -7.23
C ALA A 50 5.02 0.51 -5.99
N TYR A 51 4.03 0.61 -5.11
CA TYR A 51 4.17 1.34 -3.86
C TYR A 51 5.29 0.76 -2.99
N TRP A 52 5.32 -0.58 -2.87
CA TRP A 52 6.37 -1.27 -2.13
C TRP A 52 7.74 -1.10 -2.79
N GLN A 53 7.81 -1.13 -4.11
CA GLN A 53 9.07 -0.92 -4.82
C GLN A 53 9.63 0.47 -4.55
N ARG A 54 8.75 1.43 -4.34
CA ARG A 54 9.16 2.81 -4.03
C ARG A 54 9.55 2.98 -2.56
N TYR A 55 8.79 2.41 -1.64
CA TYR A 55 8.90 2.72 -0.22
C TYR A 55 9.38 1.57 0.66
N ALA A 56 9.14 0.33 0.29
CA ALA A 56 9.53 -0.83 1.08
C ALA A 56 10.85 -1.38 0.54
N THR A 57 11.92 -0.63 0.73
CA THR A 57 13.25 -0.99 0.23
C THR A 57 14.25 -1.06 1.37
N GLU A 58 15.24 -1.94 1.22
CA GLU A 58 16.30 -2.08 2.21
C GLU A 58 17.05 -0.76 2.41
N LYS A 59 17.31 -0.04 1.31
CA LYS A 59 18.01 1.24 1.36
C LYS A 59 17.27 2.25 2.24
N ARG A 60 15.96 2.30 2.10
CA ARG A 60 15.13 3.27 2.82
C ARG A 60 14.92 2.88 4.27
N ILE A 61 14.68 1.59 4.51
CA ILE A 61 14.40 1.06 5.85
C ILE A 61 15.68 0.85 6.66
N GLY A 62 16.78 0.57 5.99
CA GLY A 62 18.07 0.38 6.65
C GLY A 62 18.37 -1.04 7.07
N ARG A 63 17.56 -1.99 6.62
CA ARG A 63 17.71 -3.42 6.90
C ARG A 63 16.90 -4.22 5.87
N PRO A 64 17.09 -5.54 5.76
CA PRO A 64 16.29 -6.34 4.83
C PRO A 64 14.81 -6.19 5.11
N VAL A 65 14.03 -6.07 4.04
CA VAL A 65 12.57 -5.86 4.12
C VAL A 65 11.85 -7.15 4.48
N THR A 66 10.93 -7.09 5.43
CA THR A 66 10.14 -8.23 5.86
C THR A 66 8.70 -8.09 5.39
N LYS A 67 7.92 -9.19 5.52
CA LYS A 67 6.49 -9.15 5.24
C LYS A 67 5.78 -8.14 6.15
N GLU A 68 6.22 -8.04 7.38
CA GLU A 68 5.68 -7.06 8.33
C GLU A 68 5.88 -5.64 7.82
N ASP A 69 7.09 -5.32 7.33
CA ASP A 69 7.37 -3.99 6.79
C ASP A 69 6.44 -3.64 5.65
N ARG A 70 6.23 -4.58 4.72
CA ARG A 70 5.34 -4.36 3.59
C ARG A 70 3.91 -4.13 4.01
N ALA A 71 3.39 -4.97 4.91
CA ALA A 71 2.03 -4.83 5.40
C ALA A 71 1.82 -3.50 6.12
N ARG A 72 2.79 -3.11 6.95
CA ARG A 72 2.69 -1.87 7.72
C ARG A 72 2.82 -0.63 6.83
N ILE A 73 3.65 -0.70 5.79
CA ILE A 73 3.77 0.39 4.82
C ILE A 73 2.48 0.50 4.00
N HIS A 74 1.88 -0.62 3.61
CA HIS A 74 0.60 -0.60 2.91
C HIS A 74 -0.48 0.09 3.74
N ASN A 75 -0.54 -0.22 5.02
CA ASN A 75 -1.56 0.33 5.91
C ASN A 75 -1.29 1.78 6.33
N GLY A 76 -0.04 2.12 6.60
CA GLY A 76 0.31 3.38 7.24
C GLY A 76 1.13 4.36 6.41
N GLY A 77 1.41 4.05 5.13
CA GLY A 77 2.18 4.92 4.27
C GLY A 77 3.68 4.65 4.34
N PRO A 78 4.50 5.54 3.74
CA PRO A 78 5.94 5.29 3.60
C PRO A 78 6.67 5.00 4.92
N ASN A 79 6.22 5.58 6.01
CA ASN A 79 6.82 5.36 7.33
C ASN A 79 6.02 4.38 8.18
N GLY A 80 5.06 3.67 7.56
CA GLY A 80 4.18 2.75 8.28
C GLY A 80 4.94 1.65 9.03
N TYR A 81 6.09 1.23 8.53
CA TYR A 81 6.87 0.17 9.13
C TYR A 81 7.35 0.49 10.56
N LYS A 82 7.30 1.75 10.96
CA LYS A 82 7.74 2.17 12.31
C LYS A 82 6.63 2.85 13.12
N LYS A 83 5.39 2.87 12.63
CA LYS A 83 4.27 3.49 13.35
C LYS A 83 3.61 2.50 14.30
N LYS A 84 3.28 2.95 15.51
CA LYS A 84 2.58 2.11 16.48
C LYS A 84 1.20 1.69 15.99
N ALA A 85 0.51 2.58 15.29
CA ALA A 85 -0.83 2.28 14.77
C ALA A 85 -0.82 1.10 13.81
N THR A 86 0.22 0.96 13.00
CA THR A 86 0.31 -0.14 12.03
C THR A 86 0.69 -1.46 12.68
N LEU A 87 1.23 -1.42 13.90
CA LEU A 87 1.56 -2.65 14.63
C LEU A 87 0.29 -3.43 14.98
N LYS A 88 -0.78 -2.73 15.35
CA LYS A 88 -2.08 -3.39 15.59
C LYS A 88 -2.60 -4.05 14.32
N TYR A 89 -2.46 -3.36 13.19
CA TYR A 89 -2.84 -3.89 11.90
C TYR A 89 -2.06 -5.17 11.59
N TRP A 90 -0.74 -5.13 11.79
CA TRP A 90 0.11 -6.28 11.53
C TRP A 90 -0.28 -7.49 12.39
N LYS A 91 -0.59 -7.27 13.65
CA LYS A 91 -1.03 -8.35 14.54
C LYS A 91 -2.31 -9.01 14.04
N LYS A 92 -3.23 -8.22 13.48
CA LYS A 92 -4.44 -8.77 12.86
C LYS A 92 -4.12 -9.61 11.64
N VAL A 93 -3.27 -9.09 10.77
CA VAL A 93 -2.87 -9.78 9.53
C VAL A 93 -2.18 -11.09 9.86
N GLN A 94 -1.31 -11.09 10.87
CA GLN A 94 -0.60 -12.29 11.30
C GLN A 94 -1.55 -13.43 11.69
N LYS A 95 -2.64 -13.10 12.35
CA LYS A 95 -3.62 -14.11 12.77
C LYS A 95 -4.28 -14.80 11.60
N GLU A 96 -4.31 -14.18 10.44
CA GLU A 96 -4.96 -14.70 9.26
C GLU A 96 -4.01 -15.43 8.32
N LEU A 97 -2.73 -15.41 8.63
CA LEU A 97 -1.72 -16.14 7.86
C LEU A 97 -1.57 -17.61 8.39
#